data_9ded8fb6f9557205ee7cc152030d17af
#
_entry.id   9ded8fb6f9557205ee7cc152030d17af
#
_cell.length_a   1.000
_cell.length_b   1.000
_cell.length_c   1.000
_cell.angle_alpha   90.00
_cell.angle_beta   90.00
_cell.angle_gamma   90.00
#
_symmetry.space_group_name_H-M   'P 1'
#
loop_
_entity.id
_entity.type
_entity.pdbx_description
1 polymer ?
#
loop_
_entity_poly.entity_id
_entity_poly.type
_entity_poly.pdbx_seq_one_letter_code
_entity_poly.pdbx_strand_id
1 'polypeptide(L)'
;MADHTTYGLVCSELSKDLSKTNLGELKLDSFQDNSVKIKIKAASLNFPDLLMTQGKYQNRPNLPFALGMEGAGIVEKVGSGVSSFKEGDEVMFGGWGHGAIAESIILPEGLVSLKPKSLNFSEAASFKTAYLTAYVGLIRRGELKQGETLLVHGASGGVGMAAVQMGKLYGAKVIASGTSDEKLKIVKKFL
;
A
#
# COMPACT_ATOMS: atom_id res chain seq x y z
N MET A 1 -27.67 -10.81 5.71
CA MET A 1 -26.98 -11.40 4.53
C MET A 1 -26.01 -10.42 3.81
N ALA A 2 -25.84 -9.21 4.30
CA ALA A 2 -24.97 -8.19 3.65
C ALA A 2 -23.51 -8.16 4.14
N ASP A 3 -23.08 -9.08 4.99
CA ASP A 3 -21.78 -9.00 5.68
C ASP A 3 -20.63 -9.75 4.98
N HIS A 4 -20.91 -10.37 3.82
CA HIS A 4 -19.95 -11.28 3.19
C HIS A 4 -19.48 -10.85 1.79
N THR A 5 -19.89 -9.68 1.31
CA THR A 5 -19.48 -9.16 0.01
C THR A 5 -18.95 -7.74 0.11
N THR A 6 -18.14 -7.34 -0.86
CA THR A 6 -17.63 -5.98 -1.05
C THR A 6 -17.72 -5.62 -2.52
N TYR A 7 -17.84 -4.35 -2.84
CA TYR A 7 -17.78 -3.83 -4.20
C TYR A 7 -16.44 -3.15 -4.44
N GLY A 8 -15.79 -3.47 -5.56
CA GLY A 8 -14.44 -2.97 -5.80
C GLY A 8 -13.99 -3.13 -7.25
N LEU A 9 -12.72 -2.82 -7.51
CA LEU A 9 -12.08 -3.01 -8.81
C LEU A 9 -11.57 -4.45 -8.92
N VAL A 10 -12.33 -5.30 -9.62
CA VAL A 10 -12.14 -6.75 -9.67
C VAL A 10 -11.46 -7.18 -10.96
N CYS A 11 -10.38 -7.94 -10.84
CA CYS A 11 -9.75 -8.70 -11.91
C CYS A 11 -10.43 -10.07 -11.98
N SER A 12 -11.16 -10.34 -13.05
CA SER A 12 -11.88 -11.60 -13.26
C SER A 12 -11.08 -12.64 -14.03
N GLU A 13 -10.09 -12.20 -14.82
CA GLU A 13 -9.23 -13.02 -15.65
C GLU A 13 -7.89 -12.30 -15.89
N LEU A 14 -6.80 -13.05 -15.99
CA LEU A 14 -5.49 -12.45 -16.30
C LEU A 14 -5.45 -11.98 -17.76
N SER A 15 -4.95 -10.75 -17.99
CA SER A 15 -4.82 -10.18 -19.30
C SER A 15 -3.55 -9.32 -19.42
N LYS A 16 -3.09 -9.06 -20.66
CA LYS A 16 -1.93 -8.18 -20.89
C LYS A 16 -2.23 -6.71 -20.63
N ASP A 17 -3.48 -6.35 -20.68
CA ASP A 17 -4.06 -5.03 -20.42
C ASP A 17 -5.07 -5.12 -19.25
N LEU A 18 -5.80 -4.07 -18.97
CA LEU A 18 -6.81 -4.05 -17.92
C LEU A 18 -8.23 -4.40 -18.41
N SER A 19 -8.38 -4.97 -19.59
CA SER A 19 -9.68 -5.27 -20.23
C SER A 19 -10.55 -6.24 -19.44
N LYS A 20 -9.93 -7.04 -18.56
CA LYS A 20 -10.61 -8.00 -17.66
C LYS A 20 -10.72 -7.51 -16.23
N THR A 21 -10.58 -6.20 -16.03
CA THR A 21 -10.67 -5.55 -14.72
C THR A 21 -11.83 -4.57 -14.74
N ASN A 22 -12.85 -4.82 -13.93
CA ASN A 22 -14.07 -4.04 -13.89
C ASN A 22 -14.55 -3.81 -12.46
N LEU A 23 -15.36 -2.80 -12.25
CA LEU A 23 -16.07 -2.62 -11.00
C LEU A 23 -17.10 -3.75 -10.84
N GLY A 24 -17.11 -4.39 -9.69
CA GLY A 24 -17.99 -5.54 -9.42
C GLY A 24 -18.00 -5.97 -7.96
N GLU A 25 -18.92 -6.87 -7.66
CA GLU A 25 -19.05 -7.47 -6.34
C GLU A 25 -18.09 -8.64 -6.19
N LEU A 26 -17.53 -8.78 -5.00
CA LEU A 26 -16.62 -9.87 -4.62
C LEU A 26 -16.98 -10.37 -3.21
N LYS A 27 -16.79 -11.67 -2.95
CA LYS A 27 -16.88 -12.20 -1.60
C LYS A 27 -15.70 -11.72 -0.76
N LEU A 28 -15.99 -11.26 0.44
CA LEU A 28 -14.97 -11.01 1.46
C LEU A 28 -14.39 -12.34 1.97
N ASP A 29 -13.16 -12.29 2.43
CA ASP A 29 -12.55 -13.39 3.15
C ASP A 29 -13.38 -13.72 4.41
N SER A 30 -13.23 -14.97 4.89
CA SER A 30 -13.93 -15.40 6.11
C SER A 30 -13.44 -14.62 7.32
N PHE A 31 -14.38 -14.09 8.11
CA PHE A 31 -14.07 -13.37 9.35
C PHE A 31 -13.67 -14.37 10.44
N GLN A 32 -12.45 -14.23 10.98
CA GLN A 32 -11.86 -15.10 11.99
C GLN A 32 -11.66 -14.36 13.31
N ASP A 33 -11.30 -15.07 14.38
CA ASP A 33 -11.05 -14.48 15.69
C ASP A 33 -9.92 -13.45 15.70
N ASN A 34 -8.91 -13.59 14.83
CA ASN A 34 -7.80 -12.63 14.69
C ASN A 34 -7.99 -11.63 13.54
N SER A 35 -9.22 -11.49 13.03
CA SER A 35 -9.52 -10.62 11.89
C SER A 35 -9.96 -9.22 12.29
N VAL A 36 -9.61 -8.26 11.45
CA VAL A 36 -10.11 -6.88 11.49
C VAL A 36 -10.83 -6.59 10.19
N LYS A 37 -12.14 -6.26 10.25
CA LYS A 37 -12.91 -5.76 9.11
C LYS A 37 -12.76 -4.24 9.05
N ILE A 38 -12.38 -3.74 7.89
CA ILE A 38 -12.07 -2.33 7.67
C ILE A 38 -12.95 -1.77 6.56
N LYS A 39 -13.65 -0.66 6.82
CA LYS A 39 -14.27 0.19 5.82
C LYS A 39 -13.22 1.09 5.21
N ILE A 40 -12.92 0.89 3.94
CA ILE A 40 -11.85 1.59 3.24
C ILE A 40 -12.27 3.03 2.94
N LYS A 41 -11.37 3.97 3.20
CA LYS A 41 -11.55 5.41 2.93
C LYS A 41 -10.64 5.90 1.81
N ALA A 42 -9.49 5.26 1.64
CA ALA A 42 -8.56 5.51 0.56
C ALA A 42 -7.72 4.25 0.28
N ALA A 43 -7.36 4.08 -0.97
CA ALA A 43 -6.42 3.05 -1.43
C ALA A 43 -5.43 3.66 -2.41
N SER A 44 -4.25 3.07 -2.55
CA SER A 44 -3.28 3.49 -3.55
C SER A 44 -3.04 2.41 -4.60
N LEU A 45 -2.68 2.86 -5.80
CA LEU A 45 -2.24 2.00 -6.89
C LEU A 45 -0.72 1.90 -6.90
N ASN A 46 -0.23 0.68 -7.02
CA ASN A 46 1.17 0.37 -7.11
C ASN A 46 1.48 -0.43 -8.39
N PHE A 47 2.72 -0.38 -8.85
CA PHE A 47 3.14 -1.16 -10.03
C PHE A 47 2.85 -2.67 -9.90
N PRO A 48 3.03 -3.30 -8.74
CA PRO A 48 2.62 -4.69 -8.54
C PRO A 48 1.14 -4.98 -8.80
N ASP A 49 0.22 -4.05 -8.59
CA ASP A 49 -1.21 -4.25 -8.89
C ASP A 49 -1.40 -4.57 -10.38
N LEU A 50 -0.74 -3.81 -11.26
CA LEU A 50 -0.74 -4.08 -12.69
C LEU A 50 -0.08 -5.43 -13.03
N LEU A 51 1.03 -5.77 -12.37
CA LEU A 51 1.70 -7.06 -12.60
C LEU A 51 0.85 -8.24 -12.15
N MET A 52 0.07 -8.09 -11.08
CA MET A 52 -0.87 -9.14 -10.63
C MET A 52 -1.96 -9.40 -11.66
N THR A 53 -2.54 -8.38 -12.30
CA THR A 53 -3.53 -8.58 -13.38
C THR A 53 -2.96 -9.28 -14.60
N GLN A 54 -1.65 -9.22 -14.78
CA GLN A 54 -0.92 -9.89 -15.87
C GLN A 54 -0.37 -11.28 -15.49
N GLY A 55 -0.55 -11.71 -14.22
CA GLY A 55 0.06 -12.94 -13.70
C GLY A 55 1.59 -12.91 -13.60
N LYS A 56 2.20 -11.72 -13.65
CA LYS A 56 3.66 -11.52 -13.67
C LYS A 56 4.26 -11.16 -12.30
N TYR A 57 3.42 -10.96 -11.29
CA TYR A 57 3.92 -10.70 -9.94
C TYR A 57 4.15 -12.00 -9.18
N GLN A 58 5.07 -11.97 -8.21
CA GLN A 58 5.40 -13.15 -7.40
C GLN A 58 4.21 -13.64 -6.55
N ASN A 59 3.41 -12.69 -6.02
CA ASN A 59 2.14 -13.02 -5.38
C ASN A 59 1.05 -13.09 -6.46
N ARG A 60 0.36 -14.23 -6.55
CA ARG A 60 -0.69 -14.51 -7.54
C ARG A 60 -1.98 -14.83 -6.81
N PRO A 61 -2.85 -13.84 -6.58
CA PRO A 61 -4.15 -14.08 -5.97
C PRO A 61 -4.98 -15.04 -6.82
N ASN A 62 -5.87 -15.79 -6.17
CA ASN A 62 -6.88 -16.57 -6.88
C ASN A 62 -7.88 -15.63 -7.55
N LEU A 63 -8.26 -15.95 -8.77
CA LEU A 63 -9.30 -15.23 -9.51
C LEU A 63 -10.72 -15.64 -9.06
N PRO A 64 -11.68 -14.70 -8.99
CA PRO A 64 -11.49 -13.25 -9.13
C PRO A 64 -10.93 -12.62 -7.86
N PHE A 65 -10.19 -11.51 -8.00
CA PHE A 65 -9.68 -10.74 -6.85
C PHE A 65 -9.84 -9.22 -7.06
N ALA A 66 -10.04 -8.48 -5.98
CA ALA A 66 -9.99 -7.01 -6.04
C ALA A 66 -8.54 -6.53 -6.02
N LEU A 67 -8.22 -5.47 -6.78
CA LEU A 67 -6.90 -4.86 -6.84
C LEU A 67 -6.61 -4.06 -5.55
N GLY A 68 -5.36 -3.63 -5.43
CA GLY A 68 -4.89 -2.74 -4.37
C GLY A 68 -4.14 -3.46 -3.27
N MET A 69 -2.86 -3.13 -3.12
CA MET A 69 -1.98 -3.74 -2.11
C MET A 69 -2.02 -3.02 -0.77
N GLU A 70 -2.49 -1.78 -0.73
CA GLU A 70 -2.50 -0.96 0.48
C GLU A 70 -3.67 0.03 0.49
N GLY A 71 -4.06 0.39 1.69
CA GLY A 71 -5.15 1.31 1.91
C GLY A 71 -5.19 1.82 3.34
N ALA A 72 -6.15 2.70 3.60
CA ALA A 72 -6.46 3.21 4.92
C ALA A 72 -7.99 3.33 5.08
N GLY A 73 -8.46 3.17 6.31
CA GLY A 73 -9.89 3.15 6.59
C GLY A 73 -10.20 3.15 8.07
N ILE A 74 -11.43 2.78 8.38
CA ILE A 74 -11.94 2.74 9.74
C ILE A 74 -12.32 1.30 10.07
N VAL A 75 -11.94 0.83 11.24
CA VAL A 75 -12.31 -0.50 11.75
C VAL A 75 -13.82 -0.56 11.95
N GLU A 76 -14.47 -1.48 11.24
CA GLU A 76 -15.91 -1.76 11.40
C GLU A 76 -16.19 -2.84 12.42
N LYS A 77 -15.30 -3.85 12.50
CA LYS A 77 -15.47 -5.00 13.39
C LYS A 77 -14.11 -5.62 13.70
N VAL A 78 -13.97 -6.14 14.89
CA VAL A 78 -12.78 -6.91 15.33
C VAL A 78 -13.21 -8.31 15.77
N GLY A 79 -12.36 -9.30 15.52
CA GLY A 79 -12.53 -10.66 16.01
C GLY A 79 -12.26 -10.76 17.51
N SER A 80 -12.73 -11.84 18.12
CA SER A 80 -12.65 -12.05 19.59
C SER A 80 -11.22 -12.14 20.13
N GLY A 81 -10.25 -12.48 19.28
CA GLY A 81 -8.83 -12.56 19.62
C GLY A 81 -8.03 -11.27 19.36
N VAL A 82 -8.65 -10.25 18.74
CA VAL A 82 -7.98 -8.98 18.46
C VAL A 82 -7.92 -8.11 19.71
N SER A 83 -6.73 -7.66 20.07
CA SER A 83 -6.50 -6.81 21.24
C SER A 83 -5.93 -5.43 20.93
N SER A 84 -5.33 -5.26 19.75
CA SER A 84 -4.63 -4.01 19.36
C SER A 84 -5.55 -2.97 18.73
N PHE A 85 -6.79 -3.35 18.38
CA PHE A 85 -7.74 -2.48 17.68
C PHE A 85 -9.15 -2.62 18.27
N LYS A 86 -9.95 -1.57 18.05
CA LYS A 86 -11.39 -1.53 18.36
C LYS A 86 -12.15 -0.88 17.21
N GLU A 87 -13.46 -1.09 17.20
CA GLU A 87 -14.37 -0.42 16.25
C GLU A 87 -14.21 1.11 16.35
N GLY A 88 -14.18 1.75 15.18
CA GLY A 88 -13.97 3.19 15.03
C GLY A 88 -12.50 3.62 14.92
N ASP A 89 -11.53 2.76 15.18
CA ASP A 89 -10.12 3.11 15.03
C ASP A 89 -9.79 3.42 13.57
N GLU A 90 -9.04 4.51 13.36
CA GLU A 90 -8.48 4.85 12.05
C GLU A 90 -7.19 4.06 11.82
N VAL A 91 -7.16 3.29 10.74
CA VAL A 91 -6.09 2.34 10.47
C VAL A 91 -5.55 2.47 9.05
N MET A 92 -4.33 1.97 8.85
CA MET A 92 -3.72 1.76 7.54
C MET A 92 -3.18 0.34 7.46
N PHE A 93 -3.19 -0.23 6.25
CA PHE A 93 -2.73 -1.59 5.98
C PHE A 93 -1.99 -1.64 4.65
N GLY A 94 -1.17 -2.65 4.44
CA GLY A 94 -0.45 -2.84 3.17
C GLY A 94 0.83 -3.63 3.29
N GLY A 95 1.53 -3.74 2.14
CA GLY A 95 2.80 -4.45 2.02
C GLY A 95 2.63 -5.94 1.72
N TRP A 96 1.42 -6.47 1.72
CA TRP A 96 1.15 -7.86 1.40
C TRP A 96 -0.30 -8.05 0.95
N GLY A 97 -0.51 -8.54 -0.26
CA GLY A 97 -1.83 -8.98 -0.68
C GLY A 97 -2.49 -8.10 -1.76
N HIS A 98 -3.80 -8.10 -1.75
CA HIS A 98 -4.69 -7.45 -2.70
C HIS A 98 -5.99 -7.07 -1.97
N GLY A 99 -6.91 -6.38 -2.64
CA GLY A 99 -8.25 -6.13 -2.09
C GLY A 99 -8.49 -4.72 -1.57
N ALA A 100 -7.48 -3.82 -1.58
CA ALA A 100 -7.63 -2.48 -1.03
C ALA A 100 -8.48 -1.53 -1.91
N ILE A 101 -8.63 -1.80 -3.23
CA ILE A 101 -9.50 -1.00 -4.10
C ILE A 101 -10.90 -1.62 -4.07
N ALA A 102 -11.54 -1.54 -2.90
CA ALA A 102 -12.88 -2.00 -2.61
C ALA A 102 -13.49 -1.18 -1.46
N GLU A 103 -14.77 -1.38 -1.18
CA GLU A 103 -15.45 -0.67 -0.08
C GLU A 103 -15.00 -1.17 1.29
N SER A 104 -14.74 -2.48 1.42
CA SER A 104 -14.33 -3.11 2.68
C SER A 104 -13.35 -4.25 2.42
N ILE A 105 -12.54 -4.53 3.44
CA ILE A 105 -11.58 -5.65 3.45
C ILE A 105 -11.57 -6.30 4.83
N ILE A 106 -11.29 -7.60 4.87
CA ILE A 106 -11.02 -8.35 6.11
C ILE A 106 -9.56 -8.77 6.09
N LEU A 107 -8.82 -8.41 7.13
CA LEU A 107 -7.38 -8.69 7.25
C LEU A 107 -7.04 -9.28 8.61
N PRO A 108 -6.03 -10.14 8.70
CA PRO A 108 -5.41 -10.49 9.98
C PRO A 108 -4.89 -9.24 10.69
N GLU A 109 -5.02 -9.17 12.02
CA GLU A 109 -4.56 -8.07 12.87
C GLU A 109 -3.11 -7.65 12.57
N GLY A 110 -2.20 -8.61 12.33
CA GLY A 110 -0.78 -8.36 12.07
C GLY A 110 -0.48 -7.56 10.79
N LEU A 111 -1.44 -7.42 9.86
CA LEU A 111 -1.29 -6.61 8.64
C LEU A 111 -1.80 -5.18 8.79
N VAL A 112 -2.43 -4.87 9.90
CA VAL A 112 -3.05 -3.58 10.21
C VAL A 112 -2.16 -2.77 11.14
N SER A 113 -2.21 -1.44 11.05
CA SER A 113 -1.55 -0.51 11.96
C SER A 113 -2.45 0.70 12.20
N LEU A 114 -2.39 1.30 13.38
CA LEU A 114 -3.06 2.57 13.61
C LEU A 114 -2.54 3.62 12.62
N LYS A 115 -3.45 4.39 12.06
CA LYS A 115 -3.10 5.53 11.21
C LYS A 115 -2.51 6.64 12.08
N PRO A 116 -1.32 7.19 11.76
CA PRO A 116 -0.80 8.38 12.44
C PRO A 116 -1.83 9.52 12.35
N LYS A 117 -2.06 10.21 13.46
CA LYS A 117 -3.02 11.34 13.51
C LYS A 117 -2.66 12.48 12.57
N SER A 118 -1.37 12.64 12.25
CA SER A 118 -0.84 13.66 11.34
C SER A 118 -1.12 13.39 9.86
N LEU A 119 -1.49 12.16 9.49
CA LEU A 119 -1.78 11.80 8.11
C LEU A 119 -3.28 11.77 7.86
N ASN A 120 -3.72 12.28 6.72
CA ASN A 120 -5.06 12.01 6.22
C ASN A 120 -5.14 10.59 5.63
N PHE A 121 -6.34 10.12 5.25
CA PHE A 121 -6.50 8.75 4.73
C PHE A 121 -5.75 8.52 3.40
N SER A 122 -5.68 9.51 2.52
CA SER A 122 -4.98 9.38 1.23
C SER A 122 -3.46 9.26 1.44
N GLU A 123 -2.88 10.04 2.34
CA GLU A 123 -1.48 9.96 2.70
C GLU A 123 -1.17 8.61 3.37
N ALA A 124 -2.00 8.18 4.32
CA ALA A 124 -1.83 6.90 5.01
C ALA A 124 -1.95 5.70 4.05
N ALA A 125 -2.88 5.76 3.08
CA ALA A 125 -3.10 4.71 2.08
C ALA A 125 -1.92 4.52 1.13
N SER A 126 -1.09 5.54 0.90
CA SER A 126 0.06 5.48 -0.02
C SER A 126 1.41 5.32 0.69
N PHE A 127 1.39 5.08 1.99
CA PHE A 127 2.60 5.12 2.81
C PHE A 127 3.34 3.78 2.86
N LYS A 128 2.63 2.69 3.18
CA LYS A 128 3.30 1.43 3.56
C LYS A 128 4.15 0.85 2.44
N THR A 129 3.62 0.69 1.24
CA THR A 129 4.35 0.02 0.16
C THR A 129 5.61 0.78 -0.24
N ALA A 130 5.51 2.10 -0.46
CA ALA A 130 6.64 2.91 -0.88
C ALA A 130 7.71 3.06 0.21
N TYR A 131 7.30 3.42 1.42
CA TYR A 131 8.26 3.70 2.50
C TYR A 131 8.85 2.44 3.10
N LEU A 132 8.09 1.34 3.25
CA LEU A 132 8.68 0.07 3.68
C LEU A 132 9.68 -0.48 2.66
N THR A 133 9.39 -0.35 1.37
CA THR A 133 10.33 -0.74 0.31
C THR A 133 11.62 0.07 0.40
N ALA A 134 11.51 1.41 0.51
CA ALA A 134 12.68 2.27 0.68
C ALA A 134 13.44 1.95 1.99
N TYR A 135 12.73 1.75 3.10
CA TYR A 135 13.34 1.41 4.39
C TYR A 135 14.12 0.10 4.33
N VAL A 136 13.50 -0.95 3.79
CA VAL A 136 14.18 -2.25 3.65
C VAL A 136 15.40 -2.12 2.75
N GLY A 137 15.27 -1.43 1.61
CA GLY A 137 16.38 -1.24 0.68
C GLY A 137 17.53 -0.43 1.27
N LEU A 138 17.24 0.74 1.82
CA LEU A 138 18.26 1.68 2.27
C LEU A 138 18.82 1.35 3.65
N ILE A 139 17.94 0.99 4.59
CA ILE A 139 18.34 0.88 6.00
C ILE A 139 18.66 -0.57 6.38
N ARG A 140 17.75 -1.52 6.04
CA ARG A 140 17.93 -2.91 6.48
C ARG A 140 18.94 -3.69 5.61
N ARG A 141 19.06 -3.35 4.33
CA ARG A 141 19.94 -4.04 3.36
C ARG A 141 21.13 -3.20 2.94
N GLY A 142 20.90 -1.91 2.68
CA GLY A 142 21.94 -0.98 2.26
C GLY A 142 22.74 -0.39 3.42
N GLU A 143 22.26 -0.54 4.66
CA GLU A 143 22.91 -0.03 5.88
C GLU A 143 23.35 1.45 5.77
N LEU A 144 22.50 2.26 5.12
CA LEU A 144 22.77 3.67 4.88
C LEU A 144 23.12 4.40 6.17
N LYS A 145 24.26 5.10 6.16
CA LYS A 145 24.81 5.84 7.31
C LYS A 145 24.77 7.34 7.07
N GLN A 146 24.70 8.08 8.17
CA GLN A 146 24.82 9.54 8.13
C GLN A 146 26.11 9.99 7.44
N GLY A 147 26.01 11.01 6.57
CA GLY A 147 27.13 11.56 5.83
C GLY A 147 27.46 10.86 4.51
N GLU A 148 26.89 9.68 4.24
CA GLU A 148 27.05 9.02 2.94
C GLU A 148 26.32 9.76 1.82
N THR A 149 26.71 9.47 0.58
CA THR A 149 26.03 9.99 -0.62
C THR A 149 25.13 8.93 -1.19
N LEU A 150 23.83 9.22 -1.22
CA LEU A 150 22.78 8.37 -1.78
C LEU A 150 22.37 8.87 -3.17
N LEU A 151 22.58 8.04 -4.20
CA LEU A 151 22.03 8.29 -5.53
C LEU A 151 20.71 7.55 -5.70
N VAL A 152 19.64 8.30 -6.00
CA VAL A 152 18.30 7.75 -6.23
C VAL A 152 17.93 7.91 -7.71
N HIS A 153 17.88 6.79 -8.45
CA HIS A 153 17.34 6.75 -9.80
C HIS A 153 15.81 6.64 -9.77
N GLY A 154 15.15 7.31 -10.74
CA GLY A 154 13.68 7.35 -10.77
C GLY A 154 13.07 8.03 -9.54
N ALA A 155 13.74 9.07 -9.04
CA ALA A 155 13.43 9.75 -7.78
C ALA A 155 12.01 10.34 -7.71
N SER A 156 11.34 10.57 -8.83
CA SER A 156 9.97 11.09 -8.90
C SER A 156 8.89 10.01 -8.82
N GLY A 157 9.25 8.73 -8.79
CA GLY A 157 8.31 7.63 -8.52
C GLY A 157 8.01 7.46 -7.03
N GLY A 158 6.99 6.68 -6.67
CA GLY A 158 6.59 6.50 -5.27
C GLY A 158 7.73 6.03 -4.36
N VAL A 159 8.38 4.92 -4.70
CA VAL A 159 9.54 4.40 -3.94
C VAL A 159 10.73 5.36 -4.01
N GLY A 160 10.96 5.99 -5.19
CA GLY A 160 12.05 6.98 -5.34
C GLY A 160 11.88 8.19 -4.43
N MET A 161 10.67 8.75 -4.35
CA MET A 161 10.35 9.86 -3.46
C MET A 161 10.52 9.47 -1.99
N ALA A 162 10.04 8.29 -1.59
CA ALA A 162 10.23 7.76 -0.26
C ALA A 162 11.73 7.58 0.07
N ALA A 163 12.53 7.10 -0.89
CA ALA A 163 13.98 6.97 -0.75
C ALA A 163 14.68 8.31 -0.57
N VAL A 164 14.27 9.35 -1.33
CA VAL A 164 14.81 10.71 -1.18
C VAL A 164 14.53 11.24 0.22
N GLN A 165 13.29 11.19 0.67
CA GLN A 165 12.89 11.68 2.00
C GLN A 165 13.58 10.90 3.12
N MET A 166 13.66 9.59 2.99
CA MET A 166 14.33 8.73 3.97
C MET A 166 15.83 8.98 4.02
N GLY A 167 16.49 9.13 2.85
CA GLY A 167 17.91 9.49 2.79
C GLY A 167 18.21 10.81 3.52
N LYS A 168 17.36 11.82 3.34
CA LYS A 168 17.47 13.09 4.08
C LYS A 168 17.27 12.90 5.58
N LEU A 169 16.25 12.14 5.97
CA LEU A 169 15.96 11.86 7.39
C LEU A 169 17.13 11.16 8.08
N TYR A 170 17.85 10.28 7.38
CA TYR A 170 19.02 9.57 7.90
C TYR A 170 20.33 10.36 7.73
N GLY A 171 20.28 11.62 7.29
CA GLY A 171 21.43 12.50 7.20
C GLY A 171 22.38 12.21 6.04
N ALA A 172 21.91 11.55 4.99
CA ALA A 172 22.66 11.34 3.77
C ALA A 172 22.65 12.58 2.86
N LYS A 173 23.69 12.74 2.04
CA LYS A 173 23.68 13.65 0.90
C LYS A 173 22.95 12.99 -0.25
N VAL A 174 21.75 13.45 -0.59
CA VAL A 174 20.90 12.81 -1.60
C VAL A 174 21.11 13.47 -2.96
N ILE A 175 21.37 12.64 -3.98
CA ILE A 175 21.39 12.99 -5.40
C ILE A 175 20.20 12.30 -6.06
N ALA A 176 19.24 13.06 -6.60
CA ALA A 176 18.06 12.55 -7.26
C ALA A 176 18.21 12.65 -8.78
N SER A 177 17.89 11.55 -9.50
CA SER A 177 17.87 11.55 -10.97
C SER A 177 16.53 11.02 -11.50
N GLY A 178 16.16 11.49 -12.69
CA GLY A 178 14.91 11.12 -13.36
C GLY A 178 14.92 11.60 -14.81
N THR A 179 13.90 11.20 -15.57
CA THR A 179 13.81 11.51 -17.02
C THR A 179 13.03 12.78 -17.33
N SER A 180 12.46 13.47 -16.34
CA SER A 180 11.64 14.67 -16.51
C SER A 180 12.06 15.76 -15.53
N ASP A 181 12.49 16.90 -16.06
CA ASP A 181 12.86 18.08 -15.24
C ASP A 181 11.67 18.61 -14.44
N GLU A 182 10.45 18.56 -14.99
CA GLU A 182 9.23 18.98 -14.27
C GLU A 182 8.99 18.12 -13.03
N LYS A 183 9.11 16.80 -13.16
CA LYS A 183 8.96 15.87 -12.02
C LYS A 183 10.09 16.07 -11.02
N LEU A 184 11.32 16.30 -11.47
CA LEU A 184 12.47 16.58 -10.59
C LEU A 184 12.33 17.90 -9.83
N LYS A 185 11.62 18.91 -10.36
CA LYS A 185 11.27 20.13 -9.60
C LYS A 185 10.43 19.83 -8.37
N ILE A 186 9.56 18.81 -8.43
CA ILE A 186 8.78 18.36 -7.27
C ILE A 186 9.70 17.69 -6.25
N VAL A 187 10.56 16.77 -6.71
CA VAL A 187 11.53 16.08 -5.85
C VAL A 187 12.44 17.08 -5.12
N LYS A 188 12.87 18.14 -5.80
CA LYS A 188 13.74 19.19 -5.24
C LYS A 188 13.18 19.84 -3.98
N LYS A 189 11.87 19.86 -3.78
CA LYS A 189 11.23 20.39 -2.56
C LYS A 189 11.55 19.56 -1.31
N PHE A 190 12.02 18.33 -1.49
CA PHE A 190 12.34 17.37 -0.43
C PHE A 190 13.85 17.10 -0.28
N LEU A 191 14.69 17.75 -1.11
CA LEU A 191 16.14 17.72 -1.03
C LEU A 191 16.66 18.90 -0.17
#